data_641305ab64b80290911dda38f872249a
#
_entry.id   641305ab64b80290911dda38f872249a
#
_cell.length_a   1.000
_cell.length_b   1.000
_cell.length_c   1.000
_cell.angle_alpha   90.00
_cell.angle_beta   90.00
_cell.angle_gamma   90.00
#
_symmetry.space_group_name_H-M   'P 1'
#
loop_
_entity.id
_entity.type
_entity.pdbx_description
1 polymer ?
#
loop_
_entity_poly.entity_id
_entity_poly.type
_entity_poly.pdbx_seq_one_letter_code
_entity_poly.pdbx_strand_id
1 'polypeptide(L)'
;MTIKLGVVMDPIADIHYKKDSTLAMLWAAQARDWQLFYMEQKDLYLEQGVARARMSHLTVFHDPESWFSLDQPHDRDLAELDVILMRKDPPFDNEYIYSTYILEEAERKGTLVVNRCQSLRDCNEKVFATHFPQCCPPVLVSADQGRLKAFYQEFEDVIYKPLDGMGGTAIFRVRPGDPNLSVILEMLTEHGQKTIMAQQFIPEISEGDKRLLMINGEPVPYCLARVPLVGETRGNLAAGGTGRAQPL
;
A
#
# COMPACT_ATOMS: atom_id res chain seq x y z
N MET A 1 -22.51 13.79 19.11
CA MET A 1 -22.12 12.36 19.21
C MET A 1 -20.62 12.29 18.96
N THR A 2 -19.93 11.47 19.73
CA THR A 2 -18.49 11.24 19.53
C THR A 2 -18.29 10.23 18.39
N ILE A 3 -17.46 10.54 17.41
CA ILE A 3 -17.16 9.65 16.28
C ILE A 3 -16.37 8.43 16.75
N LYS A 4 -16.79 7.24 16.33
CA LYS A 4 -16.09 5.98 16.56
C LYS A 4 -15.29 5.61 15.32
N LEU A 5 -13.99 5.71 15.40
CA LEU A 5 -13.04 5.40 14.33
C LEU A 5 -12.39 4.04 14.55
N GLY A 6 -12.63 3.09 13.67
CA GLY A 6 -11.86 1.85 13.59
C GLY A 6 -10.65 1.99 12.66
N VAL A 7 -9.56 1.33 12.99
CA VAL A 7 -8.40 1.20 12.10
C VAL A 7 -8.03 -0.27 11.94
N VAL A 8 -7.99 -0.73 10.69
CA VAL A 8 -7.43 -2.03 10.30
C VAL A 8 -6.02 -1.79 9.80
N MET A 9 -5.02 -2.26 10.54
CA MET A 9 -3.61 -1.99 10.22
C MET A 9 -2.71 -3.17 10.62
N ASP A 10 -1.45 -3.10 10.24
CA ASP A 10 -0.42 -4.00 10.76
C ASP A 10 -0.19 -3.78 12.25
N PRO A 11 0.46 -4.71 12.96
CA PRO A 11 0.65 -4.59 14.40
C PRO A 11 1.20 -3.21 14.80
N ILE A 12 0.44 -2.47 15.61
CA ILE A 12 0.77 -1.10 16.02
C ILE A 12 2.10 -1.01 16.77
N ALA A 13 2.55 -2.10 17.37
CA ALA A 13 3.84 -2.19 18.03
C ALA A 13 5.03 -2.16 17.06
N ASP A 14 4.81 -2.57 15.80
CA ASP A 14 5.86 -2.76 14.79
C ASP A 14 6.00 -1.55 13.84
N ILE A 15 5.13 -0.54 13.97
CA ILE A 15 5.17 0.65 13.10
C ILE A 15 6.39 1.53 13.38
N HIS A 16 6.80 2.27 12.37
CA HIS A 16 7.89 3.23 12.53
C HIS A 16 7.37 4.57 13.04
N TYR A 17 7.37 4.80 14.34
CA TYR A 17 6.82 5.98 15.04
C TYR A 17 6.99 7.32 14.29
N LYS A 18 8.20 7.62 13.79
CA LYS A 18 8.51 8.91 13.15
C LYS A 18 7.98 9.08 11.73
N LYS A 19 7.57 7.97 11.07
CA LYS A 19 7.23 7.95 9.64
C LYS A 19 5.81 7.47 9.37
N ASP A 20 5.14 6.91 10.38
CA ASP A 20 3.84 6.28 10.19
C ASP A 20 2.75 7.32 10.04
N SER A 21 2.10 7.34 8.88
CA SER A 21 1.00 8.26 8.59
C SER A 21 -0.31 7.82 9.26
N THR A 22 -0.48 6.55 9.57
CA THR A 22 -1.65 6.04 10.29
C THR A 22 -1.64 6.54 11.72
N LEU A 23 -0.49 6.47 12.40
CA LEU A 23 -0.33 7.04 13.73
C LEU A 23 -0.64 8.55 13.77
N ALA A 24 -0.18 9.29 12.74
CA ALA A 24 -0.50 10.72 12.63
C ALA A 24 -2.01 10.99 12.48
N MET A 25 -2.74 10.14 11.71
CA MET A 25 -4.20 10.21 11.60
C MET A 25 -4.87 9.90 12.93
N LEU A 26 -4.39 8.91 13.68
CA LEU A 26 -4.91 8.52 14.99
C LEU A 26 -4.72 9.63 16.02
N TRP A 27 -3.57 10.30 16.07
CA TRP A 27 -3.36 11.50 16.89
C TRP A 27 -4.35 12.60 16.54
N ALA A 28 -4.54 12.87 15.25
CA ALA A 28 -5.47 13.91 14.80
C ALA A 28 -6.94 13.57 15.13
N ALA A 29 -7.32 12.31 15.10
CA ALA A 29 -8.65 11.85 15.49
C ALA A 29 -8.85 11.95 17.01
N GLN A 30 -7.88 11.47 17.81
CA GLN A 30 -7.94 11.55 19.27
C GLN A 30 -7.99 13.01 19.76
N ALA A 31 -7.24 13.93 19.13
CA ALA A 31 -7.28 15.36 19.45
C ALA A 31 -8.64 16.02 19.13
N ARG A 32 -9.55 15.32 18.44
CA ARG A 32 -10.94 15.71 18.18
C ARG A 32 -11.95 14.99 19.07
N ASP A 33 -11.47 14.34 20.14
CA ASP A 33 -12.26 13.54 21.05
C ASP A 33 -12.97 12.35 20.37
N TRP A 34 -12.41 11.79 19.29
CA TRP A 34 -12.92 10.59 18.67
C TRP A 34 -12.49 9.35 19.47
N GLN A 35 -13.37 8.37 19.52
CA GLN A 35 -13.03 7.05 20.10
C GLN A 35 -12.31 6.21 19.05
N LEU A 36 -11.15 5.68 19.40
CA LEU A 36 -10.34 4.87 18.50
C LEU A 36 -10.48 3.39 18.82
N PHE A 37 -10.62 2.56 17.79
CA PHE A 37 -10.69 1.11 17.87
C PHE A 37 -9.64 0.49 16.95
N TYR A 38 -8.78 -0.33 17.51
CA TYR A 38 -7.71 -1.02 16.80
C TYR A 38 -8.11 -2.45 16.50
N MET A 39 -7.81 -2.91 15.29
CA MET A 39 -7.92 -4.28 14.85
C MET A 39 -6.88 -4.58 13.77
N GLU A 40 -6.43 -5.82 13.69
CA GLU A 40 -5.59 -6.33 12.61
C GLU A 40 -6.47 -7.05 11.57
N GLN A 41 -5.90 -7.35 10.41
CA GLN A 41 -6.60 -8.07 9.34
C GLN A 41 -7.19 -9.41 9.82
N LYS A 42 -6.44 -10.16 10.62
CA LYS A 42 -6.85 -11.45 11.18
C LYS A 42 -8.03 -11.39 12.18
N ASP A 43 -8.33 -10.20 12.69
CA ASP A 43 -9.40 -9.98 13.64
C ASP A 43 -10.77 -9.80 12.97
N LEU A 44 -10.78 -9.60 11.65
CA LEU A 44 -12.00 -9.42 10.86
C LEU A 44 -12.66 -10.76 10.57
N TYR A 45 -13.98 -10.84 10.70
CA TYR A 45 -14.74 -12.03 10.36
C TYR A 45 -16.19 -11.72 9.98
N LEU A 46 -16.82 -12.67 9.27
CA LEU A 46 -18.25 -12.66 8.97
C LEU A 46 -18.94 -13.76 9.79
N GLU A 47 -19.97 -13.38 10.55
CA GLU A 47 -20.80 -14.31 11.26
C GLU A 47 -22.26 -14.12 10.83
N GLN A 48 -22.82 -15.13 10.16
CA GLN A 48 -24.20 -15.10 9.64
C GLN A 48 -24.53 -13.83 8.82
N GLY A 49 -23.57 -13.38 7.99
CA GLY A 49 -23.71 -12.18 7.16
C GLY A 49 -23.49 -10.86 7.91
N VAL A 50 -23.10 -10.90 9.17
CA VAL A 50 -22.75 -9.71 9.95
C VAL A 50 -21.23 -9.55 9.98
N ALA A 51 -20.74 -8.39 9.53
CA ALA A 51 -19.33 -8.03 9.59
C ALA A 51 -18.94 -7.68 11.03
N ARG A 52 -17.99 -8.42 11.57
CA ARG A 52 -17.50 -8.29 12.96
C ARG A 52 -15.99 -8.20 13.01
N ALA A 53 -15.49 -7.68 14.12
CA ALA A 53 -14.08 -7.77 14.44
C ALA A 53 -13.85 -7.90 15.95
N ARG A 54 -12.76 -8.59 16.28
CA ARG A 54 -12.20 -8.53 17.62
C ARG A 54 -11.34 -7.29 17.73
N MET A 55 -11.84 -6.23 18.40
CA MET A 55 -11.19 -4.94 18.47
C MET A 55 -10.94 -4.47 19.90
N SER A 56 -9.85 -3.70 20.07
CA SER A 56 -9.48 -3.05 21.33
C SER A 56 -9.74 -1.54 21.24
N HIS A 57 -10.19 -0.93 22.31
CA HIS A 57 -10.11 0.52 22.43
C HIS A 57 -8.63 0.93 22.44
N LEU A 58 -8.29 1.95 21.65
CA LEU A 58 -6.93 2.44 21.45
C LEU A 58 -6.78 3.84 22.01
N THR A 59 -5.71 4.07 22.75
CA THR A 59 -5.23 5.41 23.10
C THR A 59 -3.84 5.60 22.51
N VAL A 60 -3.57 6.76 21.89
CA VAL A 60 -2.27 7.06 21.28
C VAL A 60 -1.57 8.23 21.97
N PHE A 61 -0.23 8.16 22.07
CA PHE A 61 0.58 9.13 22.78
C PHE A 61 1.70 9.70 21.88
N HIS A 62 2.13 10.92 22.17
CA HIS A 62 3.30 11.54 21.53
C HIS A 62 4.60 11.17 22.26
N ASP A 63 4.80 9.85 22.49
CA ASP A 63 5.98 9.31 23.14
C ASP A 63 6.59 8.20 22.28
N PRO A 64 7.82 8.34 21.79
CA PRO A 64 8.46 7.34 20.93
C PRO A 64 8.75 6.00 21.63
N GLU A 65 8.80 5.97 22.97
CA GLU A 65 9.04 4.75 23.75
C GLU A 65 7.72 4.04 24.12
N SER A 66 6.59 4.78 24.09
CA SER A 66 5.28 4.26 24.47
C SER A 66 4.16 5.01 23.74
N TRP A 67 4.00 4.79 22.44
CA TRP A 67 3.07 5.57 21.60
C TRP A 67 1.63 5.11 21.59
N PHE A 68 1.30 3.98 22.23
CA PHE A 68 -0.07 3.47 22.29
C PHE A 68 -0.35 2.68 23.56
N SER A 69 -1.62 2.54 23.88
CA SER A 69 -2.15 1.53 24.79
C SER A 69 -3.43 0.92 24.24
N LEU A 70 -3.64 -0.37 24.53
CA LEU A 70 -4.81 -1.13 24.11
C LEU A 70 -5.54 -1.68 25.32
N ASP A 71 -6.86 -1.52 25.35
CA ASP A 71 -7.72 -2.21 26.32
C ASP A 71 -7.90 -3.68 25.92
N GLN A 72 -8.57 -4.46 26.78
CA GLN A 72 -8.93 -5.83 26.46
C GLN A 72 -9.79 -5.88 25.17
N PRO A 73 -9.47 -6.78 24.24
CA PRO A 73 -10.21 -6.88 22.98
C PRO A 73 -11.59 -7.51 23.19
N HIS A 74 -12.57 -7.00 22.47
CA HIS A 74 -13.96 -7.50 22.47
C HIS A 74 -14.46 -7.68 21.03
N ASP A 75 -15.29 -8.70 20.83
CA ASP A 75 -15.99 -8.91 19.57
C ASP A 75 -17.14 -7.91 19.42
N ARG A 76 -17.15 -7.16 18.32
CA ARG A 76 -18.16 -6.12 18.03
C ARG A 76 -18.61 -6.17 16.57
N ASP A 77 -19.82 -5.69 16.31
CA ASP A 77 -20.30 -5.42 14.94
C ASP A 77 -19.53 -4.22 14.38
N LEU A 78 -18.97 -4.35 13.17
CA LEU A 78 -18.28 -3.25 12.50
C LEU A 78 -19.21 -2.07 12.17
N ALA A 79 -20.53 -2.32 12.06
CA ALA A 79 -21.52 -1.30 11.88
C ALA A 79 -21.76 -0.39 13.12
N GLU A 80 -21.15 -0.72 14.27
CA GLU A 80 -21.12 0.19 15.42
C GLU A 80 -20.13 1.35 15.24
N LEU A 81 -19.23 1.25 14.25
CA LEU A 81 -18.24 2.27 13.93
C LEU A 81 -18.79 3.25 12.89
N ASP A 82 -18.49 4.54 13.05
CA ASP A 82 -18.85 5.57 12.08
C ASP A 82 -17.91 5.56 10.89
N VAL A 83 -16.61 5.32 11.15
CA VAL A 83 -15.53 5.30 10.13
C VAL A 83 -14.60 4.13 10.37
N ILE A 84 -14.15 3.49 9.29
CA ILE A 84 -13.06 2.51 9.33
C ILE A 84 -11.97 2.94 8.35
N LEU A 85 -10.74 3.06 8.82
CA LEU A 85 -9.56 3.24 7.99
C LEU A 85 -8.96 1.88 7.64
N MET A 86 -8.96 1.50 6.37
CA MET A 86 -8.22 0.33 5.89
C MET A 86 -6.77 0.74 5.63
N ARG A 87 -5.92 0.48 6.60
CA ARG A 87 -4.51 0.90 6.62
C ARG A 87 -3.52 -0.28 6.63
N LYS A 88 -4.02 -1.49 6.36
CA LYS A 88 -3.19 -2.67 6.17
C LYS A 88 -2.25 -2.47 4.99
N ASP A 89 -0.95 -2.63 5.23
CA ASP A 89 0.06 -2.60 4.18
C ASP A 89 -0.02 -3.87 3.28
N PRO A 90 0.48 -3.83 2.04
CA PRO A 90 0.61 -5.01 1.20
C PRO A 90 1.26 -6.20 1.95
N PRO A 91 1.01 -7.45 1.48
CA PRO A 91 0.68 -7.80 0.09
C PRO A 91 -0.79 -7.57 -0.25
N PHE A 92 -1.05 -7.24 -1.53
CA PHE A 92 -2.38 -7.22 -2.11
C PHE A 92 -2.66 -8.63 -2.65
N ASP A 93 -3.13 -9.48 -1.75
CA ASP A 93 -3.39 -10.91 -1.97
C ASP A 93 -4.86 -11.26 -1.72
N ASN A 94 -5.18 -12.54 -1.73
CA ASN A 94 -6.54 -13.00 -1.48
C ASN A 94 -7.03 -12.63 -0.07
N GLU A 95 -6.16 -12.66 0.94
CA GLU A 95 -6.53 -12.30 2.30
C GLU A 95 -6.87 -10.81 2.41
N TYR A 96 -6.12 -9.95 1.69
CA TYR A 96 -6.47 -8.54 1.59
C TYR A 96 -7.83 -8.35 0.91
N ILE A 97 -8.09 -9.07 -0.19
CA ILE A 97 -9.39 -9.04 -0.90
C ILE A 97 -10.53 -9.51 0.02
N TYR A 98 -10.35 -10.62 0.75
CA TYR A 98 -11.36 -11.11 1.71
C TYR A 98 -11.66 -10.10 2.80
N SER A 99 -10.64 -9.41 3.31
CA SER A 99 -10.83 -8.32 4.27
C SER A 99 -11.72 -7.21 3.70
N THR A 100 -11.53 -6.86 2.43
CA THR A 100 -12.38 -5.84 1.78
C THR A 100 -13.84 -6.31 1.63
N TYR A 101 -14.09 -7.61 1.41
CA TYR A 101 -15.47 -8.15 1.38
C TYR A 101 -16.14 -8.07 2.75
N ILE A 102 -15.39 -8.33 3.83
CA ILE A 102 -15.91 -8.20 5.20
C ILE A 102 -16.25 -6.74 5.49
N LEU A 103 -15.34 -5.82 5.19
CA LEU A 103 -15.53 -4.39 5.42
C LEU A 103 -16.68 -3.82 4.56
N GLU A 104 -16.92 -4.35 3.37
CA GLU A 104 -18.01 -3.93 2.49
C GLU A 104 -19.39 -4.21 3.10
N GLU A 105 -19.54 -5.26 3.92
CA GLU A 105 -20.78 -5.49 4.65
C GLU A 105 -21.05 -4.41 5.71
N ALA A 106 -19.99 -3.84 6.31
CA ALA A 106 -20.13 -2.67 7.18
C ALA A 106 -20.49 -1.41 6.37
N GLU A 107 -19.88 -1.21 5.17
CA GLU A 107 -20.26 -0.11 4.25
C GLU A 107 -21.76 -0.17 3.90
N ARG A 108 -22.30 -1.36 3.61
CA ARG A 108 -23.72 -1.56 3.29
C ARG A 108 -24.64 -1.19 4.44
N LYS A 109 -24.14 -1.23 5.67
CA LYS A 109 -24.88 -0.82 6.88
C LYS A 109 -24.67 0.66 7.24
N GLY A 110 -23.87 1.40 6.47
CA GLY A 110 -23.68 2.84 6.63
C GLY A 110 -22.36 3.28 7.25
N THR A 111 -21.48 2.36 7.63
CA THR A 111 -20.12 2.70 8.08
C THR A 111 -19.31 3.25 6.92
N LEU A 112 -18.62 4.37 7.11
CA LEU A 112 -17.73 4.92 6.10
C LEU A 112 -16.39 4.16 6.11
N VAL A 113 -16.08 3.40 5.06
CA VAL A 113 -14.75 2.77 4.91
C VAL A 113 -13.86 3.62 4.00
N VAL A 114 -12.66 3.96 4.46
CA VAL A 114 -11.68 4.79 3.74
C VAL A 114 -10.40 3.99 3.49
N ASN A 115 -10.04 3.78 2.21
CA ASN A 115 -10.84 4.06 1.01
C ASN A 115 -11.93 3.01 0.82
N ARG A 116 -12.92 3.31 -0.08
CA ARG A 116 -14.00 2.37 -0.39
C ARG A 116 -13.47 0.99 -0.73
N CYS A 117 -14.12 -0.05 -0.21
CA CYS A 117 -13.70 -1.44 -0.40
C CYS A 117 -13.57 -1.84 -1.88
N GLN A 118 -14.52 -1.43 -2.72
CA GLN A 118 -14.44 -1.67 -4.15
C GLN A 118 -13.23 -0.97 -4.79
N SER A 119 -12.96 0.29 -4.44
CA SER A 119 -11.79 1.01 -4.98
C SER A 119 -10.48 0.37 -4.56
N LEU A 120 -10.38 -0.17 -3.34
CA LEU A 120 -9.21 -0.93 -2.89
C LEU A 120 -8.97 -2.16 -3.76
N ARG A 121 -10.02 -2.85 -4.20
CA ARG A 121 -9.91 -4.00 -5.10
C ARG A 121 -9.58 -3.61 -6.54
N ASP A 122 -10.22 -2.56 -7.06
CA ASP A 122 -10.16 -2.17 -8.47
C ASP A 122 -8.89 -1.39 -8.82
N CYS A 123 -8.33 -0.66 -7.84
CA CYS A 123 -7.20 0.25 -8.06
C CYS A 123 -5.88 -0.36 -7.57
N ASN A 124 -5.49 -1.54 -8.12
CA ASN A 124 -4.14 -2.05 -7.88
C ASN A 124 -3.11 -0.98 -8.26
N GLU A 125 -2.21 -0.63 -7.35
CA GLU A 125 -1.29 0.51 -7.46
C GLU A 125 -0.38 0.51 -8.70
N LYS A 126 -0.13 -0.67 -9.30
CA LYS A 126 0.71 -0.79 -10.51
C LYS A 126 -0.14 -0.89 -11.78
N VAL A 127 -1.14 -1.77 -11.78
CA VAL A 127 -1.99 -2.01 -12.95
C VAL A 127 -2.90 -0.81 -13.23
N PHE A 128 -3.46 -0.18 -12.19
CA PHE A 128 -4.37 0.96 -12.36
C PHE A 128 -3.71 2.14 -13.12
N ALA A 129 -2.41 2.34 -12.96
CA ALA A 129 -1.66 3.36 -13.71
C ALA A 129 -1.75 3.16 -15.23
N THR A 130 -1.91 1.92 -15.73
CA THR A 130 -2.02 1.64 -17.17
C THR A 130 -3.29 2.18 -17.83
N HIS A 131 -4.29 2.57 -17.03
CA HIS A 131 -5.48 3.28 -17.53
C HIS A 131 -5.14 4.72 -17.99
N PHE A 132 -3.95 5.21 -17.64
CA PHE A 132 -3.45 6.55 -17.99
C PHE A 132 -2.12 6.44 -18.75
N PRO A 133 -2.11 5.85 -19.96
CA PRO A 133 -0.88 5.57 -20.71
C PRO A 133 -0.06 6.84 -21.00
N GLN A 134 -0.72 8.01 -21.10
CA GLN A 134 -0.05 9.31 -21.27
C GLN A 134 0.78 9.75 -20.04
N CYS A 135 0.56 9.12 -18.89
CA CYS A 135 1.28 9.39 -17.63
C CYS A 135 2.30 8.29 -17.28
N CYS A 136 2.44 7.27 -18.14
CA CYS A 136 3.30 6.12 -17.89
C CYS A 136 4.38 6.01 -18.97
N PRO A 137 5.59 5.52 -18.65
CA PRO A 137 6.50 5.03 -19.67
C PRO A 137 5.90 3.77 -20.31
N PRO A 138 6.46 3.27 -21.42
CA PRO A 138 6.09 1.97 -21.96
C PRO A 138 6.04 0.89 -20.89
N VAL A 139 4.94 0.14 -20.85
CA VAL A 139 4.67 -0.88 -19.84
C VAL A 139 3.98 -2.08 -20.47
N LEU A 140 4.33 -3.28 -19.98
CA LEU A 140 3.67 -4.54 -20.29
C LEU A 140 3.33 -5.29 -19.00
N VAL A 141 2.11 -5.80 -18.91
CA VAL A 141 1.66 -6.66 -17.82
C VAL A 141 1.34 -8.03 -18.38
N SER A 142 2.10 -9.05 -18.00
CA SER A 142 1.97 -10.40 -18.56
C SER A 142 2.61 -11.46 -17.65
N ALA A 143 2.15 -12.72 -17.78
CA ALA A 143 2.84 -13.91 -17.29
C ALA A 143 3.69 -14.57 -18.40
N ASP A 144 3.44 -14.23 -19.65
CA ASP A 144 4.12 -14.83 -20.82
C ASP A 144 5.55 -14.32 -20.94
N GLN A 145 6.51 -15.22 -20.67
CA GLN A 145 7.94 -14.89 -20.71
C GLN A 145 8.42 -14.50 -22.11
N GLY A 146 7.80 -15.02 -23.19
CA GLY A 146 8.14 -14.65 -24.55
C GLY A 146 7.80 -13.18 -24.82
N ARG A 147 6.62 -12.73 -24.41
CA ARG A 147 6.21 -11.31 -24.50
C ARG A 147 7.10 -10.40 -23.65
N LEU A 148 7.44 -10.84 -22.45
CA LEU A 148 8.33 -10.10 -21.54
C LEU A 148 9.75 -9.97 -22.12
N LYS A 149 10.27 -11.03 -22.78
CA LYS A 149 11.55 -10.98 -23.50
C LYS A 149 11.48 -10.07 -24.74
N ALA A 150 10.39 -10.11 -25.50
CA ALA A 150 10.20 -9.23 -26.64
C ALA A 150 10.16 -7.75 -26.22
N PHE A 151 9.51 -7.44 -25.09
CA PHE A 151 9.51 -6.09 -24.52
C PHE A 151 10.92 -5.62 -24.15
N TYR A 152 11.75 -6.51 -23.57
CA TYR A 152 13.15 -6.19 -23.31
C TYR A 152 13.94 -5.95 -24.59
N GLN A 153 13.72 -6.74 -25.65
CA GLN A 153 14.41 -6.55 -26.94
C GLN A 153 14.07 -5.19 -27.58
N GLU A 154 12.86 -4.67 -27.32
CA GLU A 154 12.42 -3.37 -27.85
C GLU A 154 12.99 -2.19 -27.06
N PHE A 155 13.00 -2.29 -25.71
CA PHE A 155 13.34 -1.15 -24.84
C PHE A 155 14.73 -1.25 -24.19
N GLU A 156 15.41 -2.40 -24.25
CA GLU A 156 16.79 -2.68 -23.82
C GLU A 156 17.09 -2.49 -22.31
N ASP A 157 16.57 -1.45 -21.67
CA ASP A 157 16.74 -1.16 -20.24
C ASP A 157 15.35 -1.22 -19.57
N VAL A 158 15.08 -2.30 -18.86
CA VAL A 158 13.74 -2.65 -18.38
C VAL A 158 13.74 -2.97 -16.89
N ILE A 159 12.71 -2.49 -16.19
CA ILE A 159 12.39 -2.87 -14.82
C ILE A 159 11.34 -3.98 -14.85
N TYR A 160 11.63 -5.10 -14.19
CA TYR A 160 10.65 -6.16 -13.89
C TYR A 160 10.27 -6.11 -12.42
N LYS A 161 8.96 -6.20 -12.12
CA LYS A 161 8.45 -6.12 -10.75
C LYS A 161 7.15 -6.90 -10.57
N PRO A 162 6.91 -7.51 -9.38
CA PRO A 162 5.64 -8.13 -9.05
C PRO A 162 4.54 -7.06 -8.89
N LEU A 163 3.27 -7.47 -9.01
CA LEU A 163 2.10 -6.58 -8.88
C LEU A 163 1.66 -6.38 -7.42
N ASP A 164 2.00 -7.32 -6.56
CA ASP A 164 1.51 -7.45 -5.17
C ASP A 164 2.51 -7.02 -4.09
N GLY A 165 3.76 -6.66 -4.48
CA GLY A 165 4.82 -6.27 -3.54
C GLY A 165 4.93 -4.78 -3.28
N MET A 166 5.57 -4.41 -2.17
CA MET A 166 5.89 -3.03 -1.78
C MET A 166 7.36 -2.85 -1.38
N GLY A 167 7.74 -1.62 -1.04
CA GLY A 167 9.06 -1.30 -0.46
C GLY A 167 10.26 -1.50 -1.41
N GLY A 168 10.03 -1.77 -2.68
CA GLY A 168 11.09 -2.05 -3.65
C GLY A 168 11.55 -3.52 -3.66
N THR A 169 10.84 -4.40 -2.99
CA THR A 169 11.13 -5.85 -2.96
C THR A 169 10.90 -6.48 -4.33
N ALA A 170 11.82 -7.36 -4.74
CA ALA A 170 11.79 -8.09 -5.99
C ALA A 170 11.66 -7.20 -7.24
N ILE A 171 12.22 -5.99 -7.21
CA ILE A 171 12.36 -5.12 -8.37
C ILE A 171 13.73 -5.37 -9.00
N PHE A 172 13.74 -5.76 -10.26
CA PHE A 172 14.96 -6.04 -11.02
C PHE A 172 15.07 -5.09 -12.22
N ARG A 173 16.22 -4.46 -12.37
CA ARG A 173 16.60 -3.75 -13.58
C ARG A 173 17.45 -4.65 -14.44
N VAL A 174 17.05 -4.88 -15.67
CA VAL A 174 17.78 -5.66 -16.67
C VAL A 174 18.29 -4.71 -17.75
N ARG A 175 19.61 -4.67 -17.93
CA ARG A 175 20.32 -3.85 -18.91
C ARG A 175 20.75 -4.69 -20.11
N PRO A 176 21.17 -4.06 -21.23
CA PRO A 176 21.72 -4.79 -22.37
C PRO A 176 22.84 -5.75 -21.97
N GLY A 177 22.69 -7.02 -22.37
CA GLY A 177 23.67 -8.06 -22.09
C GLY A 177 23.60 -8.67 -20.68
N ASP A 178 22.58 -8.37 -19.89
CA ASP A 178 22.42 -9.00 -18.57
C ASP A 178 22.13 -10.51 -18.71
N PRO A 179 23.01 -11.38 -18.21
CA PRO A 179 22.86 -12.83 -18.33
C PRO A 179 21.70 -13.39 -17.48
N ASN A 180 21.19 -12.61 -16.54
CA ASN A 180 20.18 -13.06 -15.56
C ASN A 180 18.73 -12.89 -16.07
N LEU A 181 18.48 -12.28 -17.23
CA LEU A 181 17.14 -12.02 -17.74
C LEU A 181 16.22 -13.25 -17.63
N SER A 182 16.69 -14.41 -18.13
CA SER A 182 15.86 -15.62 -18.13
C SER A 182 15.53 -16.09 -16.71
N VAL A 183 16.49 -16.08 -15.80
CA VAL A 183 16.32 -16.49 -14.41
C VAL A 183 15.37 -15.52 -13.67
N ILE A 184 15.51 -14.21 -13.91
CA ILE A 184 14.63 -13.18 -13.34
C ILE A 184 13.17 -13.43 -13.78
N LEU A 185 12.94 -13.68 -15.07
CA LEU A 185 11.61 -13.95 -15.60
C LEU A 185 11.04 -15.27 -15.04
N GLU A 186 11.82 -16.33 -14.99
CA GLU A 186 11.40 -17.61 -14.40
C GLU A 186 10.96 -17.44 -12.94
N MET A 187 11.76 -16.76 -12.15
CA MET A 187 11.49 -16.52 -10.72
C MET A 187 10.26 -15.63 -10.52
N LEU A 188 10.20 -14.48 -11.20
CA LEU A 188 9.13 -13.52 -11.00
C LEU A 188 7.78 -14.00 -11.53
N THR A 189 7.80 -14.74 -12.67
CA THR A 189 6.58 -15.29 -13.25
C THR A 189 6.18 -16.65 -12.68
N GLU A 190 6.95 -17.20 -11.75
CA GLU A 190 6.75 -18.59 -11.27
C GLU A 190 6.57 -19.54 -12.48
N HIS A 191 7.57 -19.50 -13.39
CA HIS A 191 7.56 -20.25 -14.66
C HIS A 191 6.33 -19.99 -15.55
N GLY A 192 5.85 -18.74 -15.59
CA GLY A 192 4.73 -18.32 -16.44
C GLY A 192 3.35 -18.45 -15.80
N GLN A 193 3.27 -18.75 -14.51
CA GLN A 193 1.99 -18.87 -13.77
C GLN A 193 1.57 -17.54 -13.11
N LYS A 194 2.52 -16.64 -12.85
CA LYS A 194 2.28 -15.38 -12.15
C LYS A 194 2.48 -14.17 -13.09
N THR A 195 1.48 -13.29 -13.10
CA THR A 195 1.53 -12.04 -13.87
C THR A 195 2.45 -11.03 -13.17
N ILE A 196 3.34 -10.43 -13.95
CA ILE A 196 4.27 -9.38 -13.52
C ILE A 196 4.17 -8.16 -14.43
N MET A 197 4.82 -7.07 -14.03
CA MET A 197 4.96 -5.87 -14.85
C MET A 197 6.40 -5.73 -15.34
N ALA A 198 6.57 -5.51 -16.65
CA ALA A 198 7.76 -4.95 -17.27
C ALA A 198 7.52 -3.47 -17.56
N GLN A 199 8.50 -2.63 -17.35
CA GLN A 199 8.43 -1.19 -17.56
C GLN A 199 9.75 -0.68 -18.08
N GLN A 200 9.75 0.19 -19.10
CA GLN A 200 10.97 0.87 -19.53
C GLN A 200 11.57 1.63 -18.36
N PHE A 201 12.89 1.52 -18.19
CA PHE A 201 13.61 2.25 -17.14
C PHE A 201 13.59 3.76 -17.39
N ILE A 202 13.38 4.52 -16.34
CA ILE A 202 13.40 5.99 -16.36
C ILE A 202 14.70 6.46 -15.71
N PRO A 203 15.70 6.97 -16.47
CA PRO A 203 17.00 7.38 -15.92
C PRO A 203 16.91 8.49 -14.86
N GLU A 204 15.91 9.35 -14.97
CA GLU A 204 15.65 10.48 -14.06
C GLU A 204 15.34 10.03 -12.62
N ILE A 205 15.17 8.73 -12.37
CA ILE A 205 15.06 8.20 -11.00
C ILE A 205 16.26 8.59 -10.12
N SER A 206 17.43 8.86 -10.74
CA SER A 206 18.62 9.37 -10.03
C SER A 206 18.38 10.71 -9.33
N GLU A 207 17.42 11.51 -9.84
CA GLU A 207 16.97 12.78 -9.24
C GLU A 207 15.89 12.57 -8.16
N GLY A 208 15.40 11.34 -8.03
CA GLY A 208 14.36 10.92 -7.10
C GLY A 208 12.97 10.83 -7.73
N ASP A 209 12.17 9.90 -7.20
CA ASP A 209 10.74 9.87 -7.47
C ASP A 209 9.98 10.84 -6.55
N LYS A 210 8.79 11.26 -6.96
CA LYS A 210 7.96 12.21 -6.19
C LYS A 210 6.66 11.53 -5.79
N ARG A 211 6.43 11.44 -4.49
CA ARG A 211 5.16 10.98 -3.94
C ARG A 211 4.26 12.19 -3.65
N LEU A 212 3.18 12.29 -4.39
CA LEU A 212 2.14 13.28 -4.16
C LEU A 212 1.02 12.65 -3.33
N LEU A 213 0.65 13.31 -2.24
CA LEU A 213 -0.49 12.89 -1.42
C LEU A 213 -1.73 13.68 -1.86
N MET A 214 -2.79 12.94 -2.18
CA MET A 214 -4.10 13.49 -2.51
C MET A 214 -5.06 13.24 -1.36
N ILE A 215 -5.79 14.26 -0.93
CA ILE A 215 -6.84 14.16 0.10
C ILE A 215 -8.13 14.70 -0.50
N ASN A 216 -9.12 13.86 -0.64
CA ASN A 216 -10.43 14.20 -1.22
C ASN A 216 -10.32 14.91 -2.60
N GLY A 217 -9.40 14.44 -3.46
CA GLY A 217 -9.16 15.00 -4.80
C GLY A 217 -8.22 16.20 -4.85
N GLU A 218 -7.82 16.76 -3.72
CA GLU A 218 -6.92 17.91 -3.64
C GLU A 218 -5.49 17.48 -3.28
N PRO A 219 -4.45 17.95 -4.00
CA PRO A 219 -3.07 17.65 -3.64
C PRO A 219 -2.64 18.41 -2.39
N VAL A 220 -1.90 17.76 -1.50
CA VAL A 220 -1.16 18.45 -0.46
C VAL A 220 -0.10 19.34 -1.14
N PRO A 221 0.13 20.60 -0.70
CA PRO A 221 0.98 21.56 -1.42
C PRO A 221 2.48 21.21 -1.42
N TYR A 222 2.83 20.03 -0.96
CA TYR A 222 4.18 19.47 -0.98
C TYR A 222 4.19 18.05 -1.46
N CYS A 223 5.24 17.64 -2.17
CA CYS A 223 5.53 16.25 -2.47
C CYS A 223 6.69 15.74 -1.61
N LEU A 224 6.76 14.42 -1.43
CA LEU A 224 7.92 13.75 -0.87
C LEU A 224 8.81 13.27 -2.02
N ALA A 225 9.92 14.00 -2.28
CA ALA A 225 10.97 13.51 -3.18
C ALA A 225 11.80 12.43 -2.47
N ARG A 226 11.92 11.25 -3.09
CA ARG A 226 12.68 10.11 -2.56
C ARG A 226 13.86 9.85 -3.47
N VAL A 227 15.05 10.22 -3.01
CA VAL A 227 16.29 10.11 -3.79
C VAL A 227 16.99 8.79 -3.45
N PRO A 228 17.32 7.94 -4.45
CA PRO A 228 18.06 6.71 -4.23
C PRO A 228 19.45 6.96 -3.62
N LEU A 229 19.97 5.96 -2.93
CA LEU A 229 21.38 5.94 -2.56
C LEU A 229 22.29 5.83 -3.80
N VAL A 230 23.51 6.30 -3.68
CA VAL A 230 24.53 6.14 -4.75
C VAL A 230 24.70 4.65 -5.08
N GLY A 231 24.49 4.30 -6.35
CA GLY A 231 24.57 2.92 -6.83
C GLY A 231 23.27 2.12 -6.72
N GLU A 232 22.21 2.69 -6.12
CA GLU A 232 20.88 2.10 -6.05
C GLU A 232 19.95 2.75 -7.10
N THR A 233 18.97 2.00 -7.59
CA THR A 233 17.96 2.49 -8.55
C THR A 233 16.56 2.62 -7.93
N ARG A 234 16.40 2.26 -6.66
CA ARG A 234 15.13 2.33 -5.93
C ARG A 234 15.10 3.56 -5.02
N GLY A 235 14.18 4.49 -5.25
CA GLY A 235 13.95 5.65 -4.39
C GLY A 235 13.22 5.31 -3.06
N ASN A 236 12.86 4.05 -2.85
CA ASN A 236 12.11 3.63 -1.66
C ASN A 236 12.88 3.92 -0.36
N LEU A 237 12.24 4.56 0.60
CA LEU A 237 12.85 4.82 1.92
C LEU A 237 13.23 3.53 2.66
N ALA A 238 12.48 2.44 2.44
CA ALA A 238 12.81 1.12 2.96
C ALA A 238 14.09 0.53 2.35
N ALA A 239 14.46 0.95 1.14
CA ALA A 239 15.72 0.58 0.47
C ALA A 239 16.86 1.57 0.77
N GLY A 240 16.71 2.44 1.77
CA GLY A 240 17.72 3.41 2.19
C GLY A 240 17.65 4.77 1.48
N GLY A 241 16.66 5.00 0.62
CA GLY A 241 16.45 6.29 -0.04
C GLY A 241 16.28 7.44 0.96
N THR A 242 16.65 8.65 0.54
CA THR A 242 16.50 9.87 1.35
C THR A 242 15.24 10.63 0.94
N GLY A 243 14.39 10.96 1.93
CA GLY A 243 13.17 11.75 1.72
C GLY A 243 13.38 13.23 1.92
N ARG A 244 12.88 14.06 0.99
CA ARG A 244 12.88 15.53 1.11
C ARG A 244 11.49 16.07 0.75
N ALA A 245 10.95 16.96 1.59
CA ALA A 245 9.76 17.71 1.22
C ALA A 245 10.12 18.76 0.16
N GLN A 246 9.33 18.86 -0.89
CA GLN A 246 9.45 19.86 -1.95
C GLN A 246 8.07 20.48 -2.20
N PRO A 247 7.94 21.81 -2.38
CA PRO A 247 6.70 22.41 -2.83
C PRO A 247 6.32 21.89 -4.22
N LEU A 248 5.01 21.82 -4.50
CA LEU A 248 4.46 21.47 -5.82
C LEU A 248 4.56 22.62 -6.78
#